data_33408b5e995b2f40ebe354e5118afa68
#
_entry.id   33408b5e995b2f40ebe354e5118afa68
#
_cell.length_a   1.000
_cell.length_b   1.000
_cell.length_c   1.000
_cell.angle_alpha   90.00
_cell.angle_beta   90.00
_cell.angle_gamma   90.00
#
_symmetry.space_group_name_H-M   'P 1'
#
loop_
_entity.id
_entity.type
_entity.pdbx_description
1 polymer ?
#
loop_
_entity_poly.entity_id
_entity_poly.type
_entity_poly.pdbx_seq_one_letter_code
_entity_poly.pdbx_strand_id
1 'polypeptide(L)'
;MAPPNPPPRNLLDRVVGWVSPKAGLDRWQARTRLAALDGSWKGGRKDRRPTRNWRPHGGSADADTLLDLPDLRSRARDLARNAPVAAGAIATTTNGVIGDGLRLQASIDGVALGLTPEQADAMERQQEREWEAFCRRCDFTGVQCFDEIQVLAFRSIKESGDVVILRRFRKDPGDLYGTKLQVIEADRLCNPNYGADSETMAGGVEINADGVPVRYHIARKHPGGLRVAGNSWEPVPARTDDGLRIVLHLFERTRPELSRGVPYLAPVIEHFKQISDYSDAEVTAAVVSAMFTLAIETPNDEDGNPIVGEAGDANLEANETKLGNGAIISLAPGEKATPVNPARPNANFDPFIKAFMQQVGVALQLPLELLLKHFEASYSASRAALEMAWAYFNQQRSWFAWRFNQEVYGWAMDEAVASGRLARPGWFSNPMIREAYLGAEWIGPRRWSLNPQQEAGADEIDIRLGV
;
A
#
# COMPACT_ATOMS: atom_id res chain seq x y z
N MET A 1 30.12 24.45 -9.06
CA MET A 1 29.04 24.88 -9.95
C MET A 1 29.40 26.22 -10.57
N ALA A 2 29.45 26.33 -11.90
CA ALA A 2 29.66 27.61 -12.56
C ALA A 2 28.45 28.52 -12.25
N PRO A 3 28.65 29.81 -11.98
CA PRO A 3 27.55 30.74 -11.74
C PRO A 3 26.66 30.80 -12.98
N PRO A 4 25.33 30.94 -12.82
CA PRO A 4 24.40 31.03 -13.94
C PRO A 4 24.79 32.25 -14.82
N ASN A 5 24.74 32.06 -16.14
CA ASN A 5 25.03 33.15 -17.08
C ASN A 5 24.14 34.37 -16.78
N PRO A 6 24.71 35.54 -16.59
CA PRO A 6 23.94 36.76 -16.27
C PRO A 6 22.97 37.07 -17.42
N PRO A 7 21.75 37.57 -17.12
CA PRO A 7 20.78 37.94 -18.15
C PRO A 7 21.31 39.03 -19.04
N PRO A 8 21.05 39.01 -20.36
CA PRO A 8 21.51 39.99 -21.27
C PRO A 8 20.95 41.39 -20.89
N ARG A 9 21.79 42.42 -21.06
CA ARG A 9 21.38 43.81 -20.82
C ARG A 9 20.23 44.19 -21.76
N ASN A 10 19.07 44.58 -21.19
CA ASN A 10 17.95 45.03 -21.98
C ASN A 10 18.10 46.50 -22.39
N LEU A 11 17.20 47.02 -23.29
CA LEU A 11 17.25 48.40 -23.77
C LEU A 11 17.23 49.44 -22.64
N LEU A 12 16.44 49.21 -21.59
CA LEU A 12 16.37 50.08 -20.40
C LEU A 12 17.69 50.07 -19.62
N ASP A 13 18.36 48.94 -19.49
CA ASP A 13 19.66 48.84 -18.82
C ASP A 13 20.73 49.63 -19.61
N ARG A 14 20.63 49.66 -20.94
CA ARG A 14 21.53 50.43 -21.82
C ARG A 14 21.26 51.92 -21.70
N VAL A 15 19.99 52.35 -21.74
CA VAL A 15 19.59 53.75 -21.63
C VAL A 15 19.94 54.33 -20.26
N VAL A 16 19.58 53.61 -19.18
CA VAL A 16 19.90 54.03 -17.81
C VAL A 16 21.42 54.07 -17.60
N GLY A 17 22.16 53.09 -18.15
CA GLY A 17 23.63 53.03 -18.08
C GLY A 17 24.31 54.14 -18.87
N TRP A 18 23.68 54.68 -19.93
CA TRP A 18 24.16 55.83 -20.69
C TRP A 18 23.97 57.16 -19.93
N VAL A 19 22.82 57.29 -19.24
CA VAL A 19 22.52 58.50 -18.43
C VAL A 19 23.27 58.48 -17.09
N SER A 20 23.36 57.34 -16.44
CA SER A 20 24.07 57.14 -15.18
C SER A 20 24.69 55.74 -15.14
N PRO A 21 26.00 55.62 -15.33
CA PRO A 21 26.70 54.32 -15.36
C PRO A 21 26.51 53.48 -14.07
N LYS A 22 26.46 54.16 -12.91
CA LYS A 22 26.25 53.56 -11.60
C LYS A 22 24.83 52.97 -11.48
N ALA A 23 23.81 53.72 -11.80
CA ALA A 23 22.42 53.29 -11.76
C ALA A 23 22.14 52.15 -12.76
N GLY A 24 22.77 52.17 -13.93
CA GLY A 24 22.70 51.08 -14.92
C GLY A 24 23.33 49.77 -14.41
N LEU A 25 24.46 49.88 -13.70
CA LEU A 25 25.14 48.74 -13.09
C LEU A 25 24.31 48.16 -11.94
N ASP A 26 23.82 48.97 -11.03
CA ASP A 26 22.99 48.58 -9.89
C ASP A 26 21.71 47.85 -10.34
N ARG A 27 21.04 48.40 -11.37
CA ARG A 27 19.86 47.80 -11.98
C ARG A 27 20.17 46.43 -12.62
N TRP A 28 21.28 46.32 -13.35
CA TRP A 28 21.69 45.08 -13.97
C TRP A 28 22.08 44.04 -12.91
N GLN A 29 22.80 44.45 -11.86
CA GLN A 29 23.13 43.58 -10.73
C GLN A 29 21.88 43.07 -9.98
N ALA A 30 20.89 43.96 -9.76
CA ALA A 30 19.61 43.60 -9.17
C ALA A 30 18.88 42.56 -10.02
N ARG A 31 18.85 42.72 -11.35
CA ARG A 31 18.26 41.73 -12.27
C ARG A 31 19.04 40.41 -12.27
N THR A 32 20.36 40.45 -12.22
CA THR A 32 21.19 39.24 -12.12
C THR A 32 20.93 38.52 -10.81
N ARG A 33 20.79 39.24 -9.70
CA ARG A 33 20.40 38.63 -8.40
C ARG A 33 18.99 38.06 -8.44
N LEU A 34 18.02 38.76 -9.04
CA LEU A 34 16.66 38.24 -9.23
C LEU A 34 16.63 36.99 -10.13
N ALA A 35 17.42 36.99 -11.21
CA ALA A 35 17.53 35.83 -12.09
C ALA A 35 18.23 34.61 -11.40
N ALA A 36 19.16 34.89 -10.48
CA ALA A 36 19.78 33.85 -9.66
C ALA A 36 18.84 33.29 -8.55
N LEU A 37 17.88 34.13 -8.09
CA LEU A 37 16.80 33.73 -7.18
C LEU A 37 15.67 32.98 -7.91
N ASP A 38 15.55 33.14 -9.24
CA ASP A 38 14.68 32.32 -10.09
C ASP A 38 15.25 30.91 -10.13
N GLY A 39 14.76 30.04 -9.25
CA GLY A 39 15.26 28.68 -9.05
C GLY A 39 15.54 27.93 -10.35
N SER A 40 16.64 27.22 -10.44
CA SER A 40 17.07 26.43 -11.61
C SER A 40 16.09 25.30 -11.96
N TRP A 41 15.31 24.85 -11.01
CA TRP A 41 14.34 23.75 -11.15
C TRP A 41 13.04 24.22 -11.80
N LYS A 42 12.78 23.73 -13.01
CA LYS A 42 11.56 24.07 -13.77
C LYS A 42 10.26 23.77 -13.01
N GLY A 43 10.25 22.70 -12.22
CA GLY A 43 9.09 22.29 -11.40
C GLY A 43 8.77 23.23 -10.25
N GLY A 44 9.77 23.95 -9.71
CA GLY A 44 9.58 24.91 -8.62
C GLY A 44 9.11 26.30 -9.05
N ARG A 45 9.05 26.56 -10.35
CA ARG A 45 8.69 27.89 -10.88
C ARG A 45 7.18 28.12 -10.84
N LYS A 46 6.76 29.28 -10.34
CA LYS A 46 5.34 29.70 -10.21
C LYS A 46 4.83 30.51 -11.40
N ASP A 47 5.72 30.92 -12.33
CA ASP A 47 5.41 31.75 -13.51
C ASP A 47 5.10 30.91 -14.76
N ARG A 48 5.44 29.61 -14.77
CA ARG A 48 5.24 28.75 -15.93
C ARG A 48 3.79 28.25 -16.02
N ARG A 49 3.25 28.18 -17.24
CA ARG A 49 1.88 27.72 -17.52
C ARG A 49 1.53 26.37 -16.84
N PRO A 50 2.38 25.32 -16.86
CA PRO A 50 2.05 24.04 -16.23
C PRO A 50 2.02 24.08 -14.70
N THR A 51 2.78 24.98 -14.06
CA THR A 51 2.97 24.99 -12.59
C THR A 51 2.32 26.19 -11.90
N ARG A 52 1.84 27.19 -12.67
CA ARG A 52 1.30 28.44 -12.12
C ARG A 52 0.13 28.24 -11.16
N ASN A 53 -0.76 27.31 -11.48
CA ASN A 53 -1.96 27.02 -10.70
C ASN A 53 -1.80 25.79 -9.79
N TRP A 54 -0.65 25.12 -9.87
CA TRP A 54 -0.36 23.97 -9.04
C TRP A 54 0.33 24.42 -7.76
N ARG A 55 -0.42 24.51 -6.69
CA ARG A 55 0.03 25.01 -5.37
C ARG A 55 -0.32 23.98 -4.29
N PRO A 56 0.42 22.85 -4.21
CA PRO A 56 0.22 21.90 -3.14
C PRO A 56 0.53 22.54 -1.78
N HIS A 57 -0.16 22.08 -0.76
CA HIS A 57 0.12 22.48 0.62
C HIS A 57 1.48 21.90 1.05
N GLY A 58 2.29 22.67 1.74
CA GLY A 58 3.60 22.25 2.25
C GLY A 58 3.53 22.04 3.77
N GLY A 59 2.73 21.09 4.21
CA GLY A 59 2.56 20.75 5.63
C GLY A 59 3.65 19.82 6.17
N SER A 60 3.63 19.60 7.49
CA SER A 60 4.37 18.51 8.13
C SER A 60 3.86 17.15 7.63
N ALA A 61 4.59 16.06 7.90
CA ALA A 61 4.16 14.73 7.50
C ALA A 61 2.77 14.38 8.04
N ASP A 62 2.52 14.69 9.30
CA ASP A 62 1.23 14.43 9.95
C ASP A 62 0.13 15.36 9.45
N ALA A 63 0.42 16.66 9.24
CA ALA A 63 -0.56 17.62 8.71
C ALA A 63 -1.06 17.24 7.30
N ASP A 64 -0.17 16.69 6.46
CA ASP A 64 -0.53 16.25 5.10
C ASP A 64 -1.21 14.87 5.08
N THR A 65 -1.21 14.12 6.20
CA THR A 65 -1.65 12.72 6.23
C THR A 65 -2.85 12.47 7.13
N LEU A 66 -2.81 12.96 8.38
CA LEU A 66 -3.76 12.52 9.41
C LEU A 66 -5.19 12.96 9.13
N LEU A 67 -5.38 14.10 8.47
CA LEU A 67 -6.71 14.61 8.12
C LEU A 67 -7.44 13.67 7.16
N ASP A 68 -6.74 13.17 6.16
CA ASP A 68 -7.31 12.33 5.10
C ASP A 68 -7.26 10.82 5.44
N LEU A 69 -6.51 10.43 6.48
CA LEU A 69 -6.24 9.04 6.79
C LEU A 69 -7.49 8.18 7.05
N PRO A 70 -8.54 8.65 7.75
CA PRO A 70 -9.77 7.88 7.93
C PRO A 70 -10.46 7.54 6.60
N ASP A 71 -10.52 8.50 5.68
CA ASP A 71 -11.09 8.31 4.35
C ASP A 71 -10.25 7.38 3.48
N LEU A 72 -8.92 7.56 3.51
CA LEU A 72 -8.00 6.66 2.80
C LEU A 72 -8.16 5.22 3.26
N ARG A 73 -8.26 4.97 4.56
CA ARG A 73 -8.49 3.63 5.14
C ARG A 73 -9.81 3.03 4.71
N SER A 74 -10.90 3.81 4.81
CA SER A 74 -12.24 3.32 4.46
C SER A 74 -12.31 2.93 2.99
N ARG A 75 -11.76 3.76 2.09
CA ARG A 75 -11.70 3.51 0.65
C ARG A 75 -10.77 2.35 0.30
N ALA A 76 -9.59 2.27 0.93
CA ALA A 76 -8.67 1.15 0.71
C ALA A 76 -9.27 -0.20 1.12
N ARG A 77 -9.97 -0.26 2.25
CA ARG A 77 -10.68 -1.46 2.70
C ARG A 77 -11.88 -1.81 1.81
N ASP A 78 -12.56 -0.80 1.26
CA ASP A 78 -13.62 -1.03 0.30
C ASP A 78 -13.07 -1.67 -0.98
N LEU A 79 -11.99 -1.13 -1.53
CA LEU A 79 -11.28 -1.71 -2.68
C LEU A 79 -10.75 -3.12 -2.39
N ALA A 80 -10.20 -3.36 -1.20
CA ALA A 80 -9.73 -4.68 -0.80
C ALA A 80 -10.84 -5.74 -0.75
N ARG A 81 -12.11 -5.33 -0.54
CA ARG A 81 -13.27 -6.22 -0.53
C ARG A 81 -13.94 -6.35 -1.88
N ASN A 82 -14.06 -5.25 -2.62
CA ASN A 82 -14.98 -5.13 -3.76
C ASN A 82 -14.27 -5.00 -5.12
N ALA A 83 -12.98 -4.62 -5.15
CA ALA A 83 -12.21 -4.50 -6.38
C ALA A 83 -11.26 -5.72 -6.57
N PRO A 84 -11.53 -6.62 -7.53
CA PRO A 84 -10.77 -7.89 -7.66
C PRO A 84 -9.26 -7.69 -7.82
N VAL A 85 -8.83 -6.70 -8.62
CA VAL A 85 -7.40 -6.43 -8.85
C VAL A 85 -6.73 -5.84 -7.60
N ALA A 86 -7.41 -4.96 -6.86
CA ALA A 86 -6.89 -4.42 -5.60
C ALA A 86 -6.73 -5.50 -4.53
N ALA A 87 -7.76 -6.35 -4.37
CA ALA A 87 -7.70 -7.53 -3.49
C ALA A 87 -6.56 -8.48 -3.90
N GLY A 88 -6.41 -8.71 -5.21
CA GLY A 88 -5.34 -9.52 -5.79
C GLY A 88 -3.95 -8.96 -5.52
N ALA A 89 -3.76 -7.64 -5.62
CA ALA A 89 -2.49 -6.97 -5.35
C ALA A 89 -2.05 -7.14 -3.89
N ILE A 90 -2.97 -6.92 -2.94
CA ILE A 90 -2.69 -7.13 -1.50
C ILE A 90 -2.36 -8.60 -1.22
N ALA A 91 -3.15 -9.53 -1.77
CA ALA A 91 -2.92 -10.97 -1.57
C ALA A 91 -1.58 -11.42 -2.18
N THR A 92 -1.24 -10.97 -3.40
CA THR A 92 0.03 -11.28 -4.06
C THR A 92 1.22 -10.77 -3.26
N THR A 93 1.14 -9.52 -2.76
CA THR A 93 2.19 -8.94 -1.92
C THR A 93 2.32 -9.68 -0.60
N THR A 94 1.20 -10.00 0.07
CA THR A 94 1.21 -10.74 1.33
C THR A 94 1.82 -12.13 1.16
N ASN A 95 1.42 -12.87 0.11
CA ASN A 95 1.96 -14.20 -0.18
C ASN A 95 3.44 -14.16 -0.59
N GLY A 96 3.86 -13.13 -1.33
CA GLY A 96 5.26 -12.97 -1.74
C GLY A 96 6.19 -12.60 -0.58
N VAL A 97 5.68 -11.87 0.42
CA VAL A 97 6.48 -11.40 1.57
C VAL A 97 6.43 -12.40 2.72
N ILE A 98 5.26 -12.81 3.15
CA ILE A 98 5.04 -13.63 4.35
C ILE A 98 4.80 -15.10 3.98
N GLY A 99 4.01 -15.37 2.93
CA GLY A 99 3.57 -16.73 2.59
C GLY A 99 2.81 -17.39 3.73
N ASP A 100 3.26 -18.57 4.14
CA ASP A 100 2.68 -19.34 5.24
C ASP A 100 3.22 -18.94 6.63
N GLY A 101 4.03 -17.90 6.69
CA GLY A 101 4.75 -17.43 7.88
C GLY A 101 6.27 -17.45 7.69
N LEU A 102 6.95 -16.47 8.29
CA LEU A 102 8.41 -16.44 8.32
C LEU A 102 8.91 -17.37 9.44
N ARG A 103 9.79 -18.28 9.09
CA ARG A 103 10.33 -19.27 10.01
C ARG A 103 11.63 -18.81 10.62
N LEU A 104 11.79 -19.05 11.91
CA LEU A 104 13.02 -18.79 12.63
C LEU A 104 14.10 -19.82 12.26
N GLN A 105 15.29 -19.32 11.96
CA GLN A 105 16.53 -20.04 12.05
C GLN A 105 17.40 -19.28 13.05
N ALA A 106 17.62 -19.86 14.22
CA ALA A 106 18.47 -19.26 15.24
C ALA A 106 19.93 -19.24 14.74
N SER A 107 20.64 -18.16 15.05
CA SER A 107 22.05 -17.96 14.65
C SER A 107 22.77 -17.22 15.77
N ILE A 108 23.16 -17.97 16.80
CA ILE A 108 23.82 -17.44 18.01
C ILE A 108 25.25 -17.01 17.65
N ASP A 109 25.67 -15.82 18.10
CA ASP A 109 27.06 -15.42 18.02
C ASP A 109 27.91 -16.19 19.05
N GLY A 110 28.31 -17.41 18.68
CA GLY A 110 29.12 -18.28 19.54
C GLY A 110 30.48 -17.65 19.88
N VAL A 111 31.05 -16.83 19.02
CA VAL A 111 32.34 -16.18 19.23
C VAL A 111 32.24 -15.15 20.37
N ALA A 112 31.21 -14.30 20.31
CA ALA A 112 30.96 -13.29 21.37
C ALA A 112 30.65 -13.93 22.73
N LEU A 113 30.08 -15.12 22.72
CA LEU A 113 29.71 -15.89 23.93
C LEU A 113 30.78 -16.85 24.41
N GLY A 114 31.89 -17.01 23.67
CA GLY A 114 32.96 -17.97 23.99
C GLY A 114 32.51 -19.43 23.89
N LEU A 115 31.57 -19.74 22.99
CA LEU A 115 31.02 -21.09 22.77
C LEU A 115 31.76 -21.81 21.63
N THR A 116 31.82 -23.14 21.73
CA THR A 116 32.21 -23.96 20.56
C THR A 116 31.04 -24.01 19.56
N PRO A 117 31.31 -24.32 18.26
CA PRO A 117 30.23 -24.47 17.28
C PRO A 117 29.16 -25.48 17.70
N GLU A 118 29.56 -26.59 18.29
CA GLU A 118 28.61 -27.64 18.74
C GLU A 118 27.74 -27.17 19.93
N GLN A 119 28.29 -26.30 20.78
CA GLN A 119 27.54 -25.68 21.88
C GLN A 119 26.55 -24.64 21.34
N ALA A 120 26.95 -23.81 20.39
CA ALA A 120 26.09 -22.85 19.73
C ALA A 120 24.92 -23.58 19.04
N ASP A 121 25.18 -24.58 18.21
CA ASP A 121 24.18 -25.42 17.54
C ASP A 121 23.19 -26.07 18.51
N ALA A 122 23.67 -26.56 19.66
CA ALA A 122 22.82 -27.15 20.67
C ALA A 122 21.88 -26.12 21.32
N MET A 123 22.38 -24.91 21.54
CA MET A 123 21.60 -23.80 22.09
C MET A 123 20.59 -23.23 21.09
N GLU A 124 20.93 -23.14 19.82
CA GLU A 124 20.04 -22.74 18.72
C GLU A 124 18.83 -23.67 18.62
N ARG A 125 19.10 -25.00 18.57
CA ARG A 125 18.02 -26.00 18.58
C ARG A 125 17.12 -25.95 19.82
N GLN A 126 17.65 -25.52 20.98
CA GLN A 126 16.82 -25.31 22.16
C GLN A 126 15.92 -24.07 22.00
N GLN A 127 16.46 -22.97 21.47
CA GLN A 127 15.70 -21.75 21.25
C GLN A 127 14.61 -21.94 20.18
N GLU A 128 14.91 -22.66 19.11
CA GLU A 128 13.92 -22.98 18.06
C GLU A 128 12.76 -23.83 18.62
N ARG A 129 13.03 -24.81 19.48
CA ARG A 129 11.96 -25.58 20.15
C ARG A 129 11.10 -24.73 21.10
N GLU A 130 11.72 -23.84 21.85
CA GLU A 130 10.98 -22.90 22.72
C GLU A 130 10.14 -21.91 21.88
N TRP A 131 10.70 -21.45 20.77
CA TRP A 131 9.98 -20.60 19.83
C TRP A 131 8.76 -21.30 19.21
N GLU A 132 8.92 -22.54 18.73
CA GLU A 132 7.80 -23.33 18.22
C GLU A 132 6.70 -23.52 19.27
N ALA A 133 7.08 -23.77 20.52
CA ALA A 133 6.11 -23.91 21.60
C ALA A 133 5.37 -22.60 21.88
N PHE A 134 6.05 -21.44 21.81
CA PHE A 134 5.44 -20.13 21.91
C PHE A 134 4.48 -19.86 20.75
N CYS A 135 4.89 -20.10 19.51
CA CYS A 135 4.14 -19.83 18.30
C CYS A 135 2.76 -20.47 18.27
N ARG A 136 2.61 -21.66 18.87
CA ARG A 136 1.35 -22.41 18.87
C ARG A 136 0.23 -21.75 19.66
N ARG A 137 0.53 -20.94 20.67
CA ARG A 137 -0.45 -20.35 21.60
C ARG A 137 -0.10 -18.91 22.01
N CYS A 138 0.45 -18.13 21.10
CA CYS A 138 0.87 -16.77 21.37
C CYS A 138 -0.26 -15.73 21.24
N ASP A 139 -1.39 -16.07 20.62
CA ASP A 139 -2.50 -15.15 20.43
C ASP A 139 -3.23 -14.85 21.75
N PHE A 140 -3.49 -13.58 22.02
CA PHE A 140 -4.25 -13.16 23.20
C PHE A 140 -5.70 -13.60 23.17
N THR A 141 -6.30 -13.71 21.98
CA THR A 141 -7.67 -14.20 21.83
C THR A 141 -7.76 -15.72 21.84
N GLY A 142 -6.63 -16.41 21.62
CA GLY A 142 -6.54 -17.88 21.60
C GLY A 142 -7.04 -18.52 20.31
N VAL A 143 -7.18 -17.74 19.24
CA VAL A 143 -7.76 -18.20 17.95
C VAL A 143 -6.66 -18.53 16.94
N GLN A 144 -5.55 -17.78 16.94
CA GLN A 144 -4.53 -17.84 15.90
C GLN A 144 -3.18 -18.33 16.42
N CYS A 145 -2.41 -18.99 15.55
CA CYS A 145 -0.99 -19.24 15.76
C CYS A 145 -0.15 -18.03 15.28
N PHE A 146 1.17 -18.07 15.53
CA PHE A 146 2.06 -16.96 15.18
C PHE A 146 2.09 -16.71 13.67
N ASP A 147 2.08 -17.74 12.85
CA ASP A 147 2.14 -17.61 11.39
C ASP A 147 0.90 -16.87 10.86
N GLU A 148 -0.28 -17.19 11.39
CA GLU A 148 -1.52 -16.49 11.06
C GLU A 148 -1.51 -15.03 11.53
N ILE A 149 -0.90 -14.74 12.69
CA ILE A 149 -0.71 -13.37 13.19
C ILE A 149 0.23 -12.58 12.28
N GLN A 150 1.31 -13.18 11.76
CA GLN A 150 2.20 -12.54 10.80
C GLN A 150 1.43 -12.10 9.54
N VAL A 151 0.64 -13.01 8.97
CA VAL A 151 -0.19 -12.74 7.79
C VAL A 151 -1.20 -11.63 8.09
N LEU A 152 -1.92 -11.71 9.21
CA LEU A 152 -2.90 -10.72 9.63
C LEU A 152 -2.26 -9.34 9.83
N ALA A 153 -1.12 -9.28 10.52
CA ALA A 153 -0.42 -8.02 10.80
C ALA A 153 0.07 -7.36 9.51
N PHE A 154 0.72 -8.12 8.62
CA PHE A 154 1.22 -7.58 7.36
C PHE A 154 0.08 -7.12 6.44
N ARG A 155 -0.98 -7.94 6.32
CA ARG A 155 -2.17 -7.57 5.56
C ARG A 155 -2.84 -6.30 6.12
N SER A 156 -2.94 -6.16 7.43
CA SER A 156 -3.48 -4.96 8.09
C SER A 156 -2.68 -3.71 7.74
N ILE A 157 -1.34 -3.81 7.68
CA ILE A 157 -0.47 -2.71 7.24
C ILE A 157 -0.81 -2.33 5.79
N LYS A 158 -0.98 -3.30 4.89
CA LYS A 158 -1.29 -3.02 3.48
C LYS A 158 -2.70 -2.45 3.28
N GLU A 159 -3.70 -2.93 4.01
CA GLU A 159 -5.08 -2.46 3.92
C GLU A 159 -5.32 -1.13 4.64
N SER A 160 -4.72 -0.94 5.81
CA SER A 160 -5.05 0.18 6.71
C SER A 160 -3.90 1.16 6.93
N GLY A 161 -2.69 0.84 6.44
CA GLY A 161 -1.48 1.63 6.60
C GLY A 161 -0.66 1.25 7.82
N ASP A 162 -1.29 0.91 8.93
CA ASP A 162 -0.62 0.50 10.16
C ASP A 162 -1.38 -0.58 10.91
N VAL A 163 -0.70 -1.19 11.89
CA VAL A 163 -1.26 -2.13 12.86
C VAL A 163 -0.52 -1.96 14.20
N VAL A 164 -1.25 -2.13 15.29
CA VAL A 164 -0.67 -2.11 16.63
C VAL A 164 -0.70 -3.50 17.23
N ILE A 165 0.42 -3.96 17.77
CA ILE A 165 0.51 -5.25 18.46
C ILE A 165 0.98 -4.98 19.88
N LEU A 166 0.19 -5.44 20.84
CA LEU A 166 0.47 -5.27 22.26
C LEU A 166 1.03 -6.56 22.82
N ARG A 167 2.12 -6.44 23.58
CA ARG A 167 2.57 -7.49 24.48
C ARG A 167 1.64 -7.51 25.69
N ARG A 168 0.87 -8.59 25.83
CA ARG A 168 0.02 -8.85 27.00
C ARG A 168 0.59 -10.01 27.81
N PHE A 169 0.23 -10.07 29.06
CA PHE A 169 0.55 -11.22 29.89
C PHE A 169 -0.73 -11.86 30.41
N ARG A 170 -0.99 -13.10 29.95
CA ARG A 170 -2.09 -13.96 30.38
C ARG A 170 -1.67 -15.40 30.28
N LYS A 171 -1.74 -16.12 31.37
CA LYS A 171 -1.37 -17.54 31.43
C LYS A 171 -2.60 -18.35 31.77
N ASP A 172 -3.18 -19.01 30.75
CA ASP A 172 -4.31 -19.89 30.93
C ASP A 172 -3.81 -21.33 31.32
N PRO A 173 -4.67 -22.17 31.90
CA PRO A 173 -4.29 -23.54 32.25
C PRO A 173 -3.77 -24.32 31.03
N GLY A 174 -2.58 -24.87 31.13
CA GLY A 174 -1.92 -25.60 30.05
C GLY A 174 -1.06 -24.72 29.12
N ASP A 175 -1.00 -23.43 29.35
CA ASP A 175 -0.08 -22.55 28.62
C ASP A 175 1.34 -22.64 29.17
N LEU A 176 2.29 -22.81 28.26
CA LEU A 176 3.72 -22.75 28.57
C LEU A 176 4.18 -21.33 28.78
N TYR A 177 3.65 -20.38 27.96
CA TYR A 177 3.96 -18.96 27.96
C TYR A 177 2.79 -18.10 28.39
N GLY A 178 3.06 -17.12 29.26
CA GLY A 178 2.12 -16.06 29.65
C GLY A 178 2.15 -14.86 28.69
N THR A 179 3.26 -14.64 27.99
CA THR A 179 3.36 -13.62 26.96
C THR A 179 2.42 -13.94 25.81
N LYS A 180 1.54 -12.99 25.49
CA LYS A 180 0.54 -13.09 24.41
C LYS A 180 0.60 -11.84 23.53
N LEU A 181 0.23 -12.01 22.26
CA LEU A 181 0.15 -10.97 21.26
C LEU A 181 -1.30 -10.55 21.08
N GLN A 182 -1.61 -9.29 21.26
CA GLN A 182 -2.93 -8.74 20.95
C GLN A 182 -2.81 -7.81 19.73
N VAL A 183 -3.36 -8.24 18.60
CA VAL A 183 -3.43 -7.44 17.39
C VAL A 183 -4.59 -6.46 17.50
N ILE A 184 -4.29 -5.18 17.27
CA ILE A 184 -5.25 -4.07 17.37
C ILE A 184 -5.36 -3.40 16.02
N GLU A 185 -6.59 -3.23 15.56
CA GLU A 185 -6.89 -2.54 14.30
C GLU A 185 -6.52 -1.06 14.36
N ALA A 186 -6.01 -0.54 13.24
CA ALA A 186 -5.50 0.82 13.09
C ALA A 186 -6.44 1.93 13.60
N ASP A 187 -7.76 1.78 13.41
CA ASP A 187 -8.75 2.79 13.80
C ASP A 187 -8.94 2.89 15.31
N ARG A 188 -8.59 1.83 16.04
CA ARG A 188 -8.64 1.84 17.51
C ARG A 188 -7.51 2.65 18.14
N LEU A 189 -6.43 2.91 17.39
CA LEU A 189 -5.41 3.87 17.78
C LEU A 189 -5.86 5.25 17.35
N CYS A 190 -6.45 6.01 18.26
CA CYS A 190 -7.02 7.34 18.02
C CYS A 190 -6.98 8.18 19.29
N ASN A 191 -7.05 9.50 19.11
CA ASN A 191 -7.02 10.41 20.24
C ASN A 191 -8.20 10.17 21.21
N PRO A 192 -7.98 10.28 22.52
CA PRO A 192 -9.06 10.18 23.52
C PRO A 192 -10.19 11.15 23.19
N ASN A 193 -11.42 10.68 23.34
CA ASN A 193 -12.63 11.41 23.01
C ASN A 193 -12.69 11.95 21.57
N TYR A 194 -11.88 11.38 20.67
CA TYR A 194 -11.73 11.83 19.28
C TYR A 194 -11.29 13.29 19.16
N GLY A 195 -10.48 13.75 20.14
CA GLY A 195 -9.94 15.10 20.16
C GLY A 195 -9.01 15.39 18.99
N ALA A 196 -8.81 16.68 18.71
CA ALA A 196 -7.89 17.11 17.68
C ALA A 196 -6.44 16.74 18.00
N ASP A 197 -5.60 16.65 16.98
CA ASP A 197 -4.16 16.48 17.13
C ASP A 197 -3.52 17.73 17.76
N SER A 198 -2.42 17.54 18.47
CA SER A 198 -1.67 18.58 19.15
C SER A 198 -0.16 18.32 19.00
N GLU A 199 0.68 19.22 19.53
CA GLU A 199 2.14 19.06 19.49
C GLU A 199 2.64 17.78 20.18
N THR A 200 1.89 17.27 21.15
CA THR A 200 2.27 16.06 21.93
C THR A 200 1.39 14.85 21.65
N MET A 201 0.37 14.99 20.82
CA MET A 201 -0.59 13.91 20.52
C MET A 201 -0.96 13.95 19.04
N ALA A 202 -0.62 12.93 18.30
CA ALA A 202 -0.93 12.80 16.88
C ALA A 202 -1.52 11.43 16.56
N GLY A 203 -2.79 11.39 16.11
CA GLY A 203 -3.47 10.16 15.71
C GLY A 203 -3.47 9.06 16.77
N GLY A 204 -3.59 9.40 18.06
CA GLY A 204 -3.57 8.47 19.20
C GLY A 204 -2.18 8.10 19.72
N VAL A 205 -1.12 8.66 19.15
CA VAL A 205 0.26 8.48 19.58
C VAL A 205 0.70 9.71 20.37
N GLU A 206 1.02 9.50 21.63
CA GLU A 206 1.59 10.55 22.49
C GLU A 206 3.11 10.54 22.35
N ILE A 207 3.69 11.71 22.03
CA ILE A 207 5.11 11.90 21.79
C ILE A 207 5.72 12.89 22.79
N ASN A 208 7.00 12.73 23.09
CA ASN A 208 7.75 13.71 23.86
C ASN A 208 8.27 14.86 22.98
N ALA A 209 8.99 15.80 23.58
CA ALA A 209 9.57 16.96 22.87
C ALA A 209 10.56 16.58 21.76
N ASP A 210 11.14 15.39 21.80
CA ASP A 210 12.07 14.87 20.79
C ASP A 210 11.33 14.05 19.70
N GLY A 211 9.98 13.99 19.74
CA GLY A 211 9.18 13.20 18.79
C GLY A 211 9.20 11.69 19.04
N VAL A 212 9.65 11.25 20.23
CA VAL A 212 9.68 9.83 20.59
C VAL A 212 8.32 9.41 21.14
N PRO A 213 7.69 8.33 20.63
CA PRO A 213 6.46 7.80 21.18
C PRO A 213 6.62 7.33 22.62
N VAL A 214 5.83 7.89 23.54
CA VAL A 214 5.84 7.53 24.96
C VAL A 214 4.63 6.73 25.37
N ARG A 215 3.49 6.94 24.69
CA ARG A 215 2.23 6.24 25.01
C ARG A 215 1.34 6.12 23.78
N TYR A 216 0.52 5.08 23.76
CA TYR A 216 -0.47 4.82 22.72
C TYR A 216 -1.86 4.78 23.33
N HIS A 217 -2.79 5.57 22.78
CA HIS A 217 -4.18 5.65 23.25
C HIS A 217 -5.07 4.76 22.41
N ILE A 218 -5.46 3.62 22.98
CA ILE A 218 -6.21 2.58 22.28
C ILE A 218 -7.67 2.59 22.73
N ALA A 219 -8.57 2.87 21.80
CA ALA A 219 -10.00 2.78 22.05
C ALA A 219 -10.40 1.31 22.31
N ARG A 220 -11.17 1.07 23.39
CA ARG A 220 -11.62 -0.29 23.73
C ARG A 220 -12.57 -0.87 22.71
N LYS A 221 -13.39 -0.01 22.07
CA LYS A 221 -14.30 -0.38 20.99
C LYS A 221 -13.84 0.27 19.69
N HIS A 222 -14.10 -0.37 18.57
CA HIS A 222 -13.84 0.23 17.26
C HIS A 222 -14.70 1.49 17.07
N PRO A 223 -14.14 2.62 16.59
CA PRO A 223 -14.89 3.88 16.40
C PRO A 223 -16.12 3.75 15.50
N GLY A 224 -16.03 2.95 14.45
CA GLY A 224 -17.14 2.63 13.54
C GLY A 224 -18.01 1.44 13.97
N GLY A 225 -17.93 1.00 15.23
CA GLY A 225 -18.69 -0.15 15.72
C GLY A 225 -20.17 0.19 16.00
N LEU A 226 -21.04 -0.84 15.99
CA LEU A 226 -22.46 -0.68 16.24
C LEU A 226 -22.82 -0.15 17.64
N ARG A 227 -21.89 -0.19 18.60
CA ARG A 227 -22.07 0.23 20.00
C ARG A 227 -20.93 1.13 20.44
N VAL A 228 -20.88 2.34 19.90
CA VAL A 228 -19.81 3.32 20.20
C VAL A 228 -20.08 4.14 21.48
N ALA A 229 -21.34 4.23 21.91
CA ALA A 229 -21.68 4.96 23.13
C ALA A 229 -20.89 4.45 24.35
N GLY A 230 -20.27 5.37 25.11
CA GLY A 230 -19.45 5.06 26.27
C GLY A 230 -18.12 4.39 25.90
N ASN A 231 -17.52 4.72 24.75
CA ASN A 231 -16.16 4.27 24.46
C ASN A 231 -15.17 4.84 25.49
N SER A 232 -14.14 4.08 25.77
CA SER A 232 -13.05 4.48 26.68
C SER A 232 -11.72 4.12 26.04
N TRP A 233 -10.68 4.82 26.43
CA TRP A 233 -9.33 4.62 25.94
C TRP A 233 -8.45 3.98 27.00
N GLU A 234 -7.63 3.05 26.57
CA GLU A 234 -6.55 2.47 27.36
C GLU A 234 -5.24 3.16 26.96
N PRO A 235 -4.65 3.97 27.85
CA PRO A 235 -3.33 4.54 27.59
C PRO A 235 -2.26 3.48 27.88
N VAL A 236 -1.66 2.93 26.82
CA VAL A 236 -0.63 1.91 26.92
C VAL A 236 0.75 2.56 26.77
N PRO A 237 1.67 2.43 27.75
CA PRO A 237 3.02 2.96 27.60
C PRO A 237 3.75 2.25 26.48
N ALA A 238 4.60 2.97 25.71
CA ALA A 238 5.38 2.39 24.64
C ALA A 238 6.38 1.33 25.14
N ARG A 239 6.92 1.57 26.35
CA ARG A 239 7.92 0.72 27.03
C ARG A 239 7.59 0.59 28.52
N THR A 240 8.13 -0.46 29.15
CA THR A 240 8.19 -0.58 30.60
C THR A 240 9.19 0.40 31.19
N ASP A 241 9.20 0.55 32.51
CA ASP A 241 10.19 1.35 33.25
C ASP A 241 11.63 0.83 33.01
N ASP A 242 11.80 -0.47 32.80
CA ASP A 242 13.07 -1.12 32.46
C ASP A 242 13.45 -0.96 30.96
N GLY A 243 12.66 -0.22 30.18
CA GLY A 243 12.93 0.07 28.77
C GLY A 243 12.46 -1.01 27.79
N LEU A 244 11.87 -2.11 28.24
CA LEU A 244 11.33 -3.16 27.37
C LEU A 244 10.11 -2.65 26.59
N ARG A 245 10.07 -2.93 25.29
CA ARG A 245 8.97 -2.52 24.42
C ARG A 245 7.70 -3.32 24.73
N ILE A 246 6.57 -2.64 24.91
CA ILE A 246 5.24 -3.24 25.13
C ILE A 246 4.38 -3.12 23.88
N VAL A 247 4.59 -2.09 23.09
CA VAL A 247 3.81 -1.78 21.89
C VAL A 247 4.68 -1.85 20.66
N LEU A 248 4.26 -2.65 19.68
CA LEU A 248 4.77 -2.61 18.33
C LEU A 248 3.75 -1.90 17.45
N HIS A 249 4.07 -0.68 17.05
CA HIS A 249 3.31 0.07 16.06
C HIS A 249 4.03 -0.09 14.73
N LEU A 250 3.47 -0.92 13.84
CA LEU A 250 4.08 -1.34 12.58
C LEU A 250 3.46 -0.56 11.41
N PHE A 251 4.28 0.22 10.74
CA PHE A 251 3.93 0.94 9.50
C PHE A 251 5.18 1.34 8.73
N GLU A 252 5.04 1.57 7.45
CA GLU A 252 6.11 2.08 6.59
C GLU A 252 6.19 3.60 6.73
N ARG A 253 7.29 4.10 7.30
CA ARG A 253 7.52 5.52 7.45
C ARG A 253 8.06 6.10 6.15
N THR A 254 7.20 6.77 5.38
CA THR A 254 7.55 7.38 4.09
C THR A 254 8.11 8.79 4.20
N ARG A 255 7.86 9.47 5.33
CA ARG A 255 8.43 10.78 5.67
C ARG A 255 8.94 10.77 7.11
N PRO A 256 10.03 11.52 7.44
CA PRO A 256 10.39 11.75 8.84
C PRO A 256 9.20 12.31 9.63
N GLU A 257 9.13 11.99 10.91
CA GLU A 257 8.09 12.48 11.86
C GLU A 257 6.66 12.02 11.56
N LEU A 258 6.45 11.14 10.59
CA LEU A 258 5.14 10.55 10.34
C LEU A 258 4.73 9.65 11.52
N SER A 259 3.60 9.96 12.14
CA SER A 259 3.08 9.24 13.31
C SER A 259 2.21 8.04 12.95
N ARG A 260 1.60 8.01 11.76
CA ARG A 260 0.69 6.96 11.32
C ARG A 260 1.02 6.49 9.90
N GLY A 261 0.74 5.23 9.62
CA GLY A 261 0.92 4.66 8.29
C GLY A 261 -0.20 4.99 7.31
N VAL A 262 0.15 5.01 6.02
CA VAL A 262 -0.78 5.23 4.90
C VAL A 262 -1.07 3.89 4.22
N PRO A 263 -2.33 3.59 3.85
CA PRO A 263 -2.68 2.36 3.13
C PRO A 263 -1.89 2.19 1.84
N TYR A 264 -1.51 0.94 1.54
CA TYR A 264 -0.75 0.60 0.33
C TYR A 264 -1.45 1.03 -0.96
N LEU A 265 -2.79 0.98 -0.98
CA LEU A 265 -3.60 1.39 -2.13
C LEU A 265 -3.81 2.91 -2.25
N ALA A 266 -3.39 3.72 -1.26
CA ALA A 266 -3.68 5.15 -1.24
C ALA A 266 -3.35 5.88 -2.56
N PRO A 267 -2.19 5.69 -3.21
CA PRO A 267 -1.86 6.41 -4.44
C PRO A 267 -2.69 5.98 -5.66
N VAL A 268 -3.43 4.87 -5.57
CA VAL A 268 -4.16 4.27 -6.70
C VAL A 268 -5.67 4.17 -6.47
N ILE A 269 -6.18 4.71 -5.36
CA ILE A 269 -7.62 4.68 -5.03
C ILE A 269 -8.46 5.26 -6.18
N GLU A 270 -8.08 6.44 -6.70
CA GLU A 270 -8.81 7.09 -7.80
C GLU A 270 -8.74 6.28 -9.09
N HIS A 271 -7.57 5.68 -9.38
CA HIS A 271 -7.40 4.83 -10.56
C HIS A 271 -8.33 3.61 -10.53
N PHE A 272 -8.41 2.92 -9.40
CA PHE A 272 -9.33 1.79 -9.24
C PHE A 272 -10.80 2.22 -9.38
N LYS A 273 -11.17 3.37 -8.81
CA LYS A 273 -12.54 3.90 -8.95
C LYS A 273 -12.87 4.22 -10.40
N GLN A 274 -11.97 4.90 -11.12
CA GLN A 274 -12.14 5.23 -12.53
C GLN A 274 -12.25 4.00 -13.42
N ILE A 275 -11.45 2.95 -13.16
CA ILE A 275 -11.52 1.68 -13.89
C ILE A 275 -12.86 0.98 -13.64
N SER A 276 -13.33 0.95 -12.39
CA SER A 276 -14.63 0.37 -12.05
C SER A 276 -15.76 1.10 -12.77
N ASP A 277 -15.79 2.43 -12.68
CA ASP A 277 -16.84 3.25 -13.31
C ASP A 277 -16.82 3.11 -14.85
N TYR A 278 -15.63 3.04 -15.44
CA TYR A 278 -15.49 2.84 -16.88
C TYR A 278 -15.95 1.43 -17.31
N SER A 279 -15.59 0.41 -16.54
CA SER A 279 -16.03 -0.97 -16.82
C SER A 279 -17.55 -1.10 -16.70
N ASP A 280 -18.18 -0.50 -15.69
CA ASP A 280 -19.64 -0.50 -15.51
C ASP A 280 -20.33 0.25 -16.65
N ALA A 281 -19.79 1.38 -17.09
CA ALA A 281 -20.30 2.13 -18.22
C ALA A 281 -20.19 1.33 -19.54
N GLU A 282 -19.08 0.61 -19.74
CA GLU A 282 -18.85 -0.23 -20.93
C GLU A 282 -19.80 -1.43 -20.96
N VAL A 283 -20.01 -2.10 -19.83
CA VAL A 283 -20.99 -3.18 -19.69
C VAL A 283 -22.41 -2.66 -19.99
N THR A 284 -22.78 -1.53 -19.40
CA THR A 284 -24.07 -0.89 -19.64
C THR A 284 -24.26 -0.55 -21.11
N ALA A 285 -23.24 0.05 -21.74
CA ALA A 285 -23.28 0.38 -23.17
C ALA A 285 -23.38 -0.87 -24.04
N ALA A 286 -22.70 -1.96 -23.67
CA ALA A 286 -22.81 -3.24 -24.38
C ALA A 286 -24.23 -3.83 -24.29
N VAL A 287 -24.84 -3.78 -23.10
CA VAL A 287 -26.24 -4.24 -22.90
C VAL A 287 -27.23 -3.39 -23.71
N VAL A 288 -27.11 -2.05 -23.64
CA VAL A 288 -27.95 -1.15 -24.43
C VAL A 288 -27.77 -1.39 -25.91
N SER A 289 -26.53 -1.56 -26.38
CA SER A 289 -26.22 -1.87 -27.77
C SER A 289 -26.84 -3.18 -28.26
N ALA A 290 -26.93 -4.17 -27.38
CA ALA A 290 -27.55 -5.45 -27.70
C ALA A 290 -29.09 -5.35 -27.82
N MET A 291 -29.69 -4.31 -27.22
CA MET A 291 -31.14 -4.06 -27.25
C MET A 291 -31.59 -3.30 -28.52
N PHE A 292 -30.70 -2.46 -29.09
CA PHE A 292 -31.01 -1.65 -30.26
C PHE A 292 -30.49 -2.31 -31.56
N THR A 293 -31.41 -2.96 -32.30
CA THR A 293 -31.07 -3.64 -33.54
C THR A 293 -31.45 -2.86 -34.79
N LEU A 294 -32.45 -2.00 -34.70
CA LEU A 294 -33.01 -1.33 -35.91
C LEU A 294 -33.67 0.00 -35.55
N ALA A 295 -33.38 1.05 -36.31
CA ALA A 295 -34.12 2.29 -36.30
C ALA A 295 -34.96 2.39 -37.61
N ILE A 296 -36.24 2.69 -37.49
CA ILE A 296 -37.10 2.93 -38.62
C ILE A 296 -37.25 4.44 -38.82
N GLU A 297 -36.81 4.94 -39.98
CA GLU A 297 -36.96 6.34 -40.35
C GLU A 297 -38.17 6.50 -41.24
N THR A 298 -39.14 7.31 -40.80
CA THR A 298 -40.34 7.65 -41.55
C THR A 298 -40.14 9.00 -42.22
N PRO A 299 -40.32 9.16 -43.54
CA PRO A 299 -40.18 10.45 -44.19
C PRO A 299 -41.34 11.39 -43.78
N ASN A 300 -41.04 12.67 -43.65
CA ASN A 300 -42.04 13.71 -43.41
C ASN A 300 -42.51 14.28 -44.77
N ASP A 301 -43.75 14.77 -44.78
CA ASP A 301 -44.31 15.58 -45.91
C ASP A 301 -43.67 16.98 -45.94
N GLU A 302 -44.08 17.81 -46.94
CA GLU A 302 -43.60 19.19 -47.08
C GLU A 302 -43.99 20.10 -45.91
N ASP A 303 -44.97 19.71 -45.12
CA ASP A 303 -45.48 20.40 -43.92
C ASP A 303 -44.82 19.88 -42.60
N GLY A 304 -43.93 18.90 -42.70
CA GLY A 304 -43.20 18.32 -41.54
C GLY A 304 -43.96 17.27 -40.75
N ASN A 305 -45.10 16.76 -41.30
CA ASN A 305 -45.83 15.67 -40.70
C ASN A 305 -45.31 14.32 -41.20
N PRO A 306 -45.24 13.28 -40.33
CA PRO A 306 -44.82 11.94 -40.75
C PRO A 306 -45.84 11.37 -41.79
N ILE A 307 -45.35 10.94 -42.96
CA ILE A 307 -46.16 10.26 -43.94
C ILE A 307 -46.46 8.85 -43.40
N VAL A 308 -47.51 8.74 -42.62
CA VAL A 308 -48.04 7.44 -42.17
C VAL A 308 -49.05 7.01 -43.19
N GLY A 309 -48.79 5.92 -43.96
CA GLY A 309 -49.82 5.30 -44.79
C GLY A 309 -51.05 4.97 -43.94
N GLU A 310 -52.26 5.11 -44.52
CA GLU A 310 -53.54 4.78 -43.83
C GLU A 310 -53.46 3.36 -43.22
N ALA A 311 -52.96 3.25 -42.01
CA ALA A 311 -53.09 2.07 -41.20
C ALA A 311 -54.33 2.29 -40.35
N GLY A 312 -55.42 1.59 -40.71
CA GLY A 312 -56.61 1.57 -39.93
C GLY A 312 -56.29 1.27 -38.47
N ASP A 313 -56.89 2.06 -37.56
CA ASP A 313 -56.95 1.87 -36.11
C ASP A 313 -55.71 1.18 -35.45
N ALA A 314 -54.55 1.80 -35.54
CA ALA A 314 -53.39 1.37 -34.76
C ALA A 314 -53.49 1.99 -33.38
N ASN A 315 -53.87 1.19 -32.44
CA ASN A 315 -53.79 1.45 -30.99
C ASN A 315 -52.32 1.79 -30.69
N LEU A 316 -52.02 3.04 -30.36
CA LEU A 316 -50.64 3.55 -30.10
C LEU A 316 -49.93 2.86 -28.92
N GLU A 317 -50.61 1.97 -28.21
CA GLU A 317 -50.04 1.14 -27.14
C GLU A 317 -49.44 -0.20 -27.62
N ALA A 318 -49.50 -0.54 -28.92
CA ALA A 318 -49.13 -1.86 -29.43
C ALA A 318 -47.82 -1.93 -30.26
N ASN A 319 -46.98 -0.91 -30.27
CA ASN A 319 -45.77 -0.88 -31.07
C ASN A 319 -44.50 -1.38 -30.39
N GLU A 320 -44.60 -2.27 -29.40
CA GLU A 320 -43.48 -3.11 -28.99
C GLU A 320 -43.32 -4.29 -30.01
N THR A 321 -42.64 -4.07 -31.12
CA THR A 321 -42.25 -5.16 -31.99
C THR A 321 -41.12 -5.95 -31.33
N LYS A 322 -41.46 -7.04 -30.65
CA LYS A 322 -40.45 -7.98 -30.14
C LYS A 322 -39.76 -8.68 -31.27
N LEU A 323 -38.52 -8.28 -31.56
CA LEU A 323 -37.67 -8.94 -32.52
C LEU A 323 -37.22 -10.30 -31.97
N GLY A 324 -37.76 -11.40 -32.50
CA GLY A 324 -37.25 -12.74 -32.27
C GLY A 324 -36.16 -13.12 -33.30
N ASN A 325 -35.41 -14.17 -33.04
CA ASN A 325 -34.40 -14.69 -33.99
C ASN A 325 -35.04 -14.99 -35.36
N GLY A 326 -34.61 -14.28 -36.38
CA GLY A 326 -35.14 -14.44 -37.76
C GLY A 326 -36.43 -13.65 -38.01
N ALA A 327 -36.81 -12.67 -37.20
CA ALA A 327 -37.97 -11.82 -37.42
C ALA A 327 -37.78 -10.99 -38.70
N ILE A 328 -38.82 -11.02 -39.61
CA ILE A 328 -38.91 -10.18 -40.81
C ILE A 328 -39.78 -8.98 -40.43
N ILE A 329 -39.24 -7.77 -40.54
CA ILE A 329 -39.96 -6.53 -40.32
C ILE A 329 -40.54 -6.07 -41.64
N SER A 330 -41.86 -5.86 -41.71
CA SER A 330 -42.52 -5.23 -42.86
C SER A 330 -42.48 -3.72 -42.66
N LEU A 331 -41.92 -2.99 -43.62
CA LEU A 331 -41.82 -1.54 -43.62
C LEU A 331 -42.95 -0.94 -44.47
N ALA A 332 -43.49 0.21 -44.06
CA ALA A 332 -44.42 0.96 -44.87
C ALA A 332 -43.73 1.61 -46.09
N PRO A 333 -44.47 1.94 -47.17
CA PRO A 333 -43.89 2.61 -48.31
C PRO A 333 -43.21 3.93 -47.92
N GLY A 334 -41.92 4.04 -48.20
CA GLY A 334 -41.09 5.21 -47.89
C GLY A 334 -40.26 5.09 -46.61
N GLU A 335 -40.57 4.16 -45.71
CA GLU A 335 -39.75 3.90 -44.53
C GLU A 335 -38.40 3.22 -44.85
N LYS A 336 -37.41 3.60 -44.14
CA LYS A 336 -36.08 2.99 -44.25
C LYS A 336 -35.68 2.40 -42.91
N ALA A 337 -35.29 1.12 -42.92
CA ALA A 337 -34.69 0.53 -41.73
C ALA A 337 -33.18 0.77 -41.77
N THR A 338 -32.69 1.53 -40.83
CA THR A 338 -31.27 1.75 -40.66
C THR A 338 -30.77 0.89 -39.51
N PRO A 339 -29.86 -0.07 -39.75
CA PRO A 339 -29.28 -0.82 -38.66
C PRO A 339 -28.50 0.13 -37.73
N VAL A 340 -28.88 0.20 -36.51
CA VAL A 340 -28.11 0.93 -35.50
C VAL A 340 -26.91 0.06 -35.15
N ASN A 341 -25.76 0.37 -35.77
CA ASN A 341 -24.50 -0.30 -35.47
C ASN A 341 -23.77 0.52 -34.41
N PRO A 342 -23.82 0.11 -33.14
CA PRO A 342 -23.20 0.86 -32.06
C PRO A 342 -21.66 0.74 -32.03
N ALA A 343 -21.03 0.29 -33.09
CA ALA A 343 -19.57 0.11 -33.21
C ALA A 343 -18.96 -0.68 -31.99
N ARG A 344 -19.64 -1.76 -31.59
CA ARG A 344 -19.21 -2.67 -30.55
C ARG A 344 -18.75 -4.00 -31.10
N PRO A 345 -17.74 -4.69 -30.52
CA PRO A 345 -17.03 -4.36 -29.26
C PRO A 345 -16.05 -3.19 -29.40
N ASN A 346 -15.83 -2.43 -28.31
CA ASN A 346 -14.88 -1.32 -28.26
C ASN A 346 -13.44 -1.85 -28.33
N ALA A 347 -12.79 -1.73 -29.47
CA ALA A 347 -11.43 -2.22 -29.70
C ALA A 347 -10.37 -1.51 -28.82
N ASN A 348 -10.70 -0.32 -28.25
CA ASN A 348 -9.79 0.44 -27.41
C ASN A 348 -9.93 0.09 -25.92
N PHE A 349 -10.90 -0.73 -25.52
CA PHE A 349 -11.14 -1.07 -24.11
C PHE A 349 -9.93 -1.78 -23.48
N ASP A 350 -9.48 -2.86 -24.09
CA ASP A 350 -8.36 -3.66 -23.54
C ASP A 350 -7.03 -2.87 -23.47
N PRO A 351 -6.57 -2.17 -24.53
CA PRO A 351 -5.37 -1.35 -24.46
C PRO A 351 -5.45 -0.23 -23.41
N PHE A 352 -6.63 0.37 -23.24
CA PHE A 352 -6.84 1.42 -22.25
C PHE A 352 -6.72 0.87 -20.83
N ILE A 353 -7.42 -0.24 -20.51
CA ILE A 353 -7.35 -0.90 -19.20
C ILE A 353 -5.91 -1.35 -18.90
N LYS A 354 -5.21 -1.95 -19.88
CA LYS A 354 -3.80 -2.35 -19.72
C LYS A 354 -2.90 -1.17 -19.36
N ALA A 355 -3.05 -0.03 -20.04
CA ALA A 355 -2.28 1.18 -19.75
C ALA A 355 -2.54 1.74 -18.34
N PHE A 356 -3.79 1.72 -17.88
CA PHE A 356 -4.13 2.10 -16.50
C PHE A 356 -3.56 1.12 -15.47
N MET A 357 -3.70 -0.19 -15.72
CA MET A 357 -3.16 -1.22 -14.83
C MET A 357 -1.64 -1.17 -14.74
N GLN A 358 -0.93 -0.76 -15.81
CA GLN A 358 0.51 -0.52 -15.75
C GLN A 358 0.86 0.62 -14.78
N GLN A 359 0.11 1.74 -14.77
CA GLN A 359 0.31 2.83 -13.83
C GLN A 359 0.04 2.39 -12.39
N VAL A 360 -1.03 1.62 -12.17
CA VAL A 360 -1.33 1.00 -10.87
C VAL A 360 -0.18 0.09 -10.44
N GLY A 361 0.31 -0.78 -11.33
CA GLY A 361 1.43 -1.69 -11.06
C GLY A 361 2.71 -0.95 -10.67
N VAL A 362 3.04 0.15 -11.35
CA VAL A 362 4.19 1.00 -11.00
C VAL A 362 4.06 1.58 -9.59
N ALA A 363 2.88 2.09 -9.24
CA ALA A 363 2.65 2.67 -7.91
C ALA A 363 2.70 1.61 -6.80
N LEU A 364 2.24 0.39 -7.08
CA LEU A 364 2.23 -0.74 -6.14
C LEU A 364 3.51 -1.60 -6.20
N GLN A 365 4.49 -1.24 -7.04
CA GLN A 365 5.72 -2.00 -7.28
C GLN A 365 5.46 -3.46 -7.70
N LEU A 366 4.36 -3.70 -8.38
CA LEU A 366 3.99 -4.99 -8.96
C LEU A 366 4.00 -4.91 -10.49
N PRO A 367 4.77 -5.78 -11.17
CA PRO A 367 4.66 -5.92 -12.61
C PRO A 367 3.24 -6.29 -13.05
N LEU A 368 2.87 -5.93 -14.27
CA LEU A 368 1.53 -6.16 -14.81
C LEU A 368 1.14 -7.65 -14.77
N GLU A 369 2.10 -8.52 -15.05
CA GLU A 369 1.95 -9.98 -15.06
C GLU A 369 1.51 -10.51 -13.70
N LEU A 370 2.08 -9.97 -12.62
CA LEU A 370 1.70 -10.35 -11.25
C LEU A 370 0.41 -9.68 -10.80
N LEU A 371 0.18 -8.43 -11.22
CA LEU A 371 -1.02 -7.68 -10.89
C LEU A 371 -2.27 -8.33 -11.51
N LEU A 372 -2.21 -8.72 -12.79
CA LEU A 372 -3.29 -9.37 -13.52
C LEU A 372 -3.23 -10.89 -13.46
N LYS A 373 -2.13 -11.47 -12.94
CA LYS A 373 -1.85 -12.92 -12.93
C LYS A 373 -1.90 -13.52 -14.33
N HIS A 374 -1.43 -12.76 -15.32
CA HIS A 374 -1.47 -13.11 -16.74
C HIS A 374 -0.11 -12.85 -17.39
N PHE A 375 0.49 -13.89 -17.97
CA PHE A 375 1.82 -13.86 -18.55
C PHE A 375 1.71 -13.99 -20.08
N GLU A 376 1.81 -12.87 -20.79
CA GLU A 376 1.82 -12.79 -22.25
C GLU A 376 3.24 -12.56 -22.81
N ALA A 377 4.17 -12.13 -21.93
CA ALA A 377 5.53 -11.77 -22.33
C ALA A 377 6.40 -13.00 -22.59
N SER A 378 7.54 -12.79 -23.28
CA SER A 378 8.56 -13.83 -23.43
C SER A 378 9.09 -14.30 -22.07
N TYR A 379 9.64 -15.52 -22.04
CA TYR A 379 10.25 -16.09 -20.83
C TYR A 379 11.24 -15.11 -20.14
N SER A 380 12.11 -14.48 -20.93
CA SER A 380 13.11 -13.54 -20.38
C SER A 380 12.48 -12.30 -19.78
N ALA A 381 11.43 -11.75 -20.41
CA ALA A 381 10.71 -10.59 -19.90
C ALA A 381 9.93 -10.93 -18.64
N SER A 382 9.23 -12.07 -18.61
CA SER A 382 8.52 -12.56 -17.42
C SER A 382 9.47 -12.80 -16.25
N ARG A 383 10.65 -13.38 -16.51
CA ARG A 383 11.69 -13.57 -15.50
C ARG A 383 12.16 -12.23 -14.94
N ALA A 384 12.48 -11.26 -15.78
CA ALA A 384 12.90 -9.93 -15.35
C ALA A 384 11.81 -9.23 -14.48
N ALA A 385 10.54 -9.39 -14.85
CA ALA A 385 9.42 -8.86 -14.07
C ALA A 385 9.33 -9.51 -12.68
N LEU A 386 9.48 -10.85 -12.60
CA LEU A 386 9.48 -11.58 -11.34
C LEU A 386 10.66 -11.18 -10.45
N GLU A 387 11.86 -10.92 -11.02
CA GLU A 387 13.03 -10.44 -10.28
C GLU A 387 12.78 -9.08 -9.62
N MET A 388 12.18 -8.14 -10.36
CA MET A 388 11.85 -6.82 -9.83
C MET A 388 10.87 -6.93 -8.65
N ALA A 389 9.83 -7.75 -8.79
CA ALA A 389 8.88 -8.00 -7.71
C ALA A 389 9.55 -8.67 -6.51
N TRP A 390 10.45 -9.62 -6.75
CA TRP A 390 11.17 -10.34 -5.71
C TRP A 390 12.06 -9.40 -4.88
N ALA A 391 12.75 -8.46 -5.53
CA ALA A 391 13.55 -7.45 -4.84
C ALA A 391 12.68 -6.62 -3.86
N TYR A 392 11.48 -6.21 -4.30
CA TYR A 392 10.52 -5.53 -3.45
C TYR A 392 10.03 -6.42 -2.30
N PHE A 393 9.66 -7.66 -2.56
CA PHE A 393 9.20 -8.59 -1.52
C PHE A 393 10.28 -8.88 -0.47
N ASN A 394 11.54 -9.03 -0.88
CA ASN A 394 12.65 -9.24 0.05
C ASN A 394 12.89 -8.01 0.94
N GLN A 395 12.81 -6.80 0.40
CA GLN A 395 12.91 -5.56 1.17
C GLN A 395 11.79 -5.49 2.24
N GLN A 396 10.55 -5.77 1.84
CA GLN A 396 9.39 -5.77 2.74
C GLN A 396 9.51 -6.86 3.81
N ARG A 397 9.99 -8.04 3.43
CA ARG A 397 10.23 -9.17 4.34
C ARG A 397 11.26 -8.82 5.40
N SER A 398 12.42 -8.30 4.99
CA SER A 398 13.50 -7.91 5.91
C SER A 398 13.02 -6.83 6.89
N TRP A 399 12.30 -5.83 6.39
CA TRP A 399 11.70 -4.80 7.23
C TRP A 399 10.72 -5.38 8.26
N PHE A 400 9.78 -6.26 7.82
CA PHE A 400 8.77 -6.84 8.70
C PHE A 400 9.39 -7.81 9.71
N ALA A 401 10.28 -8.69 9.27
CA ALA A 401 10.99 -9.63 10.12
C ALA A 401 11.74 -8.92 11.25
N TRP A 402 12.46 -7.85 10.92
CA TRP A 402 13.21 -7.08 11.90
C TRP A 402 12.30 -6.30 12.87
N ARG A 403 11.21 -5.71 12.38
CA ARG A 403 10.32 -4.86 13.19
C ARG A 403 9.32 -5.65 14.01
N PHE A 404 8.94 -6.84 13.56
CA PHE A 404 7.92 -7.67 14.22
C PHE A 404 8.51 -8.97 14.77
N ASN A 405 8.99 -9.85 13.91
CA ASN A 405 9.39 -11.19 14.33
C ASN A 405 10.53 -11.18 15.34
N GLN A 406 11.57 -10.38 15.09
CA GLN A 406 12.73 -10.26 15.95
C GLN A 406 12.37 -9.73 17.34
N GLU A 407 11.49 -8.74 17.42
CA GLU A 407 11.02 -8.20 18.71
C GLU A 407 10.19 -9.23 19.49
N VAL A 408 9.28 -9.93 18.80
CA VAL A 408 8.44 -10.96 19.44
C VAL A 408 9.29 -12.16 19.88
N TYR A 409 10.29 -12.54 19.08
CA TYR A 409 11.27 -13.56 19.46
C TYR A 409 12.01 -13.18 20.74
N GLY A 410 12.46 -11.93 20.84
CA GLY A 410 13.04 -11.41 22.07
C GLY A 410 12.11 -11.54 23.27
N TRP A 411 10.81 -11.21 23.11
CA TRP A 411 9.83 -11.34 24.19
C TRP A 411 9.62 -12.78 24.65
N ALA A 412 9.57 -13.73 23.70
CA ALA A 412 9.43 -15.14 24.02
C ALA A 412 10.66 -15.69 24.75
N MET A 413 11.86 -15.32 24.28
CA MET A 413 13.12 -15.76 24.89
C MET A 413 13.33 -15.12 26.26
N ASP A 414 12.94 -13.84 26.47
CA ASP A 414 12.96 -13.22 27.80
C ASP A 414 12.16 -14.04 28.82
N GLU A 415 10.96 -14.50 28.46
CA GLU A 415 10.14 -15.33 29.33
C GLU A 415 10.72 -16.72 29.53
N ALA A 416 11.27 -17.34 28.46
CA ALA A 416 11.90 -18.66 28.55
C ALA A 416 13.11 -18.65 29.51
N VAL A 417 13.94 -17.63 29.44
CA VAL A 417 15.09 -17.46 30.35
C VAL A 417 14.63 -17.12 31.76
N ALA A 418 13.70 -16.17 31.93
CA ALA A 418 13.17 -15.78 33.23
C ALA A 418 12.50 -16.95 33.98
N SER A 419 11.84 -17.85 33.26
CA SER A 419 11.20 -19.05 33.82
C SER A 419 12.17 -20.22 34.04
N GLY A 420 13.45 -20.08 33.69
CA GLY A 420 14.48 -21.12 33.87
C GLY A 420 14.41 -22.25 32.84
N ARG A 421 13.59 -22.15 31.79
CA ARG A 421 13.53 -23.15 30.70
C ARG A 421 14.78 -23.10 29.81
N LEU A 422 15.34 -21.92 29.61
CA LEU A 422 16.61 -21.71 28.94
C LEU A 422 17.66 -21.17 29.89
N ALA A 423 18.78 -21.85 30.02
CA ALA A 423 19.93 -21.34 30.75
C ALA A 423 20.79 -20.48 29.82
N ARG A 424 20.75 -19.17 30.00
CA ARG A 424 21.53 -18.19 29.20
C ARG A 424 22.22 -17.21 30.14
N PRO A 425 23.44 -17.54 30.60
CA PRO A 425 24.20 -16.69 31.52
C PRO A 425 24.41 -15.29 30.94
N GLY A 426 24.20 -14.27 31.76
CA GLY A 426 24.39 -12.88 31.34
C GLY A 426 23.21 -12.23 30.62
N TRP A 427 22.13 -12.95 30.34
CA TRP A 427 20.96 -12.50 29.54
C TRP A 427 20.39 -11.16 30.03
N PHE A 428 20.08 -11.03 31.33
CA PHE A 428 19.49 -9.81 31.88
C PHE A 428 20.50 -8.79 32.40
N SER A 429 21.78 -9.17 32.53
CA SER A 429 22.81 -8.30 33.08
C SER A 429 23.63 -7.57 32.02
N ASN A 430 23.69 -8.10 30.80
CA ASN A 430 24.50 -7.52 29.72
C ASN A 430 23.71 -7.52 28.39
N PRO A 431 23.30 -6.35 27.89
CA PRO A 431 22.57 -6.24 26.62
C PRO A 431 23.33 -6.85 25.42
N MET A 432 24.67 -6.74 25.35
CA MET A 432 25.46 -7.32 24.27
C MET A 432 25.40 -8.86 24.28
N ILE A 433 25.42 -9.47 25.47
CA ILE A 433 25.26 -10.92 25.62
C ILE A 433 23.85 -11.35 25.20
N ARG A 434 22.84 -10.58 25.59
CA ARG A 434 21.46 -10.84 25.16
C ARG A 434 21.33 -10.79 23.65
N GLU A 435 21.88 -9.78 22.99
CA GLU A 435 21.85 -9.65 21.53
C GLU A 435 22.61 -10.80 20.85
N ALA A 436 23.76 -11.24 21.39
CA ALA A 436 24.50 -12.37 20.87
C ALA A 436 23.70 -13.68 20.89
N TYR A 437 22.86 -13.90 21.92
CA TYR A 437 21.93 -15.03 21.95
C TYR A 437 20.72 -14.89 21.03
N LEU A 438 20.31 -13.63 20.69
CA LEU A 438 19.12 -13.36 19.89
C LEU A 438 19.38 -13.31 18.38
N GLY A 439 20.60 -13.62 17.94
CA GLY A 439 20.90 -13.74 16.53
C GLY A 439 19.90 -14.69 15.84
N ALA A 440 19.34 -14.26 14.71
CA ALA A 440 18.33 -15.01 14.00
C ALA A 440 18.22 -14.60 12.54
N GLU A 441 17.93 -15.59 11.70
CA GLU A 441 17.51 -15.40 10.31
C GLU A 441 16.04 -15.77 10.17
N TRP A 442 15.32 -15.01 9.33
CA TRP A 442 13.89 -15.22 9.11
C TRP A 442 13.66 -15.69 7.69
N ILE A 443 13.41 -16.98 7.55
CA ILE A 443 13.23 -17.64 6.26
C ILE A 443 11.77 -17.47 5.82
N GLY A 444 11.59 -16.84 4.67
CA GLY A 444 10.28 -16.65 4.04
C GLY A 444 10.06 -17.53 2.82
N PRO A 445 9.00 -17.25 2.03
CA PRO A 445 8.72 -17.94 0.79
C PRO A 445 9.92 -17.97 -0.12
N ARG A 446 10.11 -19.05 -0.83
CA ARG A 446 11.14 -19.17 -1.87
C ARG A 446 10.77 -18.31 -3.07
N ARG A 447 11.78 -17.92 -3.81
CA ARG A 447 11.61 -17.29 -5.12
C ARG A 447 10.82 -18.22 -6.04
N TRP A 448 9.92 -17.64 -6.83
CA TRP A 448 9.19 -18.41 -7.84
C TRP A 448 10.13 -18.83 -8.96
N SER A 449 10.25 -20.13 -9.16
CA SER A 449 11.07 -20.73 -10.20
C SER A 449 10.23 -21.00 -11.44
N LEU A 450 10.66 -20.48 -12.59
CA LEU A 450 10.07 -20.79 -13.91
C LEU A 450 10.71 -22.02 -14.54
N ASN A 451 11.99 -22.28 -14.22
CA ASN A 451 12.71 -23.48 -14.68
C ASN A 451 13.69 -23.95 -13.59
N PRO A 452 13.24 -24.86 -12.72
CA PRO A 452 14.02 -25.31 -11.56
C PRO A 452 15.40 -25.90 -11.92
N GLN A 453 15.55 -26.54 -13.08
CA GLN A 453 16.81 -27.17 -13.49
C GLN A 453 17.87 -26.14 -13.89
N GLN A 454 17.49 -25.09 -14.60
CA GLN A 454 18.41 -24.03 -14.99
C GLN A 454 18.80 -23.16 -13.78
N GLU A 455 17.88 -22.94 -12.87
CA GLU A 455 18.12 -22.15 -11.66
C GLU A 455 19.03 -22.89 -10.69
N ALA A 456 18.80 -24.20 -10.46
CA ALA A 456 19.70 -25.02 -9.64
C ALA A 456 21.12 -25.07 -10.21
N GLY A 457 21.27 -25.10 -11.54
CA GLY A 457 22.57 -25.03 -12.18
C GLY A 457 23.27 -23.66 -12.02
N ALA A 458 22.51 -22.56 -12.01
CA ALA A 458 23.06 -21.24 -11.73
C ALA A 458 23.48 -21.12 -10.27
N ASP A 459 22.62 -21.54 -9.31
CA ASP A 459 22.93 -21.53 -7.89
C ASP A 459 24.18 -22.37 -7.56
N GLU A 460 24.37 -23.53 -8.23
CA GLU A 460 25.57 -24.35 -8.08
C GLU A 460 26.85 -23.61 -8.55
N ILE A 461 26.74 -22.81 -9.62
CA ILE A 461 27.85 -21.99 -10.12
C ILE A 461 28.14 -20.86 -9.14
N ASP A 462 27.13 -20.18 -8.62
CA ASP A 462 27.28 -19.07 -7.65
C ASP A 462 27.94 -19.57 -6.36
N ILE A 463 27.50 -20.72 -5.82
CA ILE A 463 28.13 -21.37 -4.66
C ILE A 463 29.60 -21.69 -4.93
N ARG A 464 29.94 -22.20 -6.13
CA ARG A 464 31.31 -22.47 -6.50
C ARG A 464 32.18 -21.21 -6.62
N LEU A 465 31.58 -20.10 -7.00
CA LEU A 465 32.25 -18.79 -7.13
C LEU A 465 32.32 -18.03 -5.79
N GLY A 466 31.65 -18.52 -4.76
CA GLY A 466 31.61 -17.90 -3.43
C GLY A 466 30.74 -16.64 -3.36
N VAL A 467 29.70 -16.58 -4.20
CA VAL A 467 28.72 -15.50 -4.23
C VAL A 467 27.44 -15.93 -3.50
#